data_29ccfa9b2fc22a91d6d4a8445d24c638
#
_entry.id   29ccfa9b2fc22a91d6d4a8445d24c638
#
_cell.length_a   1.000
_cell.length_b   1.000
_cell.length_c   1.000
_cell.angle_alpha   90.00
_cell.angle_beta   90.00
_cell.angle_gamma   90.00
#
_symmetry.space_group_name_H-M   'P 1'
#
loop_
_entity.id
_entity.type
_entity.pdbx_description
1 polymer ?
#
loop_
_entity_poly.entity_id
_entity_poly.type
_entity_poly.pdbx_seq_one_letter_code
_entity_poly.pdbx_strand_id
1 'polypeptide(L)'
;MRLLLIFILSIFCPLFSSEKPNILFIVSEDNSEHIGCYGEKRVHTPALDSLAQTGVRYTRAYVPYSVCSPSRAVFLTGLYTRQTGHIGLATHKFSMFKDFKTMPAYFKEAGYYTGFLGKTHINPERLVEDHIDHRALKGANFSKTTSIRTYAKEAKIVMQNAAKEKKPFCLIINYADAHRKFVGKSKNGYPTTLLKNPIAPFPWIGSDSPHLREEIKNYFNCMNRLDEGIGMVLDDMGKLRVRENTLIIYIADHGADFPRGKGTAYESGIRIPMIVNYPKTFSQGKVENQLVSTIDLLPTMLDLCGIKPTQALPGNNLQSLDQGEIRGHKYIHTFTTGAAPNLQYLQFSFRDDHYKLIYNPYRHKNFLAASRYTNSKLTEDQHVKSFLFPVEYELFNLEKDPYEWTNLAKSEKHQPKIKELLAAMRDFQKKIKDPFLHRQNLDLFQAEQMRHRTINYRKKDGFRWPHLDLFKKANQ
;
A
#
# COMPACT_ATOMS: atom_id res chain seq x y z
N MET A 1 65.31 44.63 -8.95
CA MET A 1 64.46 44.04 -7.90
C MET A 1 63.01 44.10 -8.37
N ARG A 2 62.53 42.98 -8.94
CA ARG A 2 61.14 42.90 -9.45
C ARG A 2 60.30 42.19 -8.41
N LEU A 3 59.34 42.85 -7.79
CA LEU A 3 58.33 42.24 -6.92
C LEU A 3 57.33 41.46 -7.77
N LEU A 4 57.23 40.15 -7.50
CA LEU A 4 56.22 39.27 -8.03
C LEU A 4 55.02 39.32 -7.09
N LEU A 5 53.89 39.97 -7.53
CA LEU A 5 52.62 39.89 -6.80
C LEU A 5 51.93 38.55 -7.17
N ILE A 6 51.85 37.66 -6.20
CA ILE A 6 51.07 36.42 -6.29
C ILE A 6 49.63 36.78 -5.92
N PHE A 7 48.73 36.80 -6.91
CA PHE A 7 47.27 36.83 -6.72
C PHE A 7 46.77 35.44 -6.33
N ILE A 8 46.44 35.28 -5.07
CA ILE A 8 45.74 34.09 -4.59
C ILE A 8 44.26 34.26 -4.97
N LEU A 9 43.81 33.62 -6.05
CA LEU A 9 42.41 33.50 -6.41
C LEU A 9 41.76 32.50 -5.44
N SER A 10 41.09 33.01 -4.42
CA SER A 10 40.23 32.18 -3.55
C SER A 10 39.03 31.74 -4.37
N ILE A 11 39.06 30.50 -4.84
CA ILE A 11 37.90 29.84 -5.44
C ILE A 11 36.87 29.61 -4.32
N PHE A 12 35.96 30.58 -4.17
CA PHE A 12 34.74 30.38 -3.41
C PHE A 12 33.93 29.33 -4.15
N CYS A 13 34.11 28.07 -3.80
CA CYS A 13 33.19 27.00 -4.17
C CYS A 13 31.91 27.25 -3.33
N PRO A 14 30.78 27.67 -3.91
CA PRO A 14 29.56 27.77 -3.14
C PRO A 14 29.23 26.34 -2.70
N LEU A 15 29.29 26.09 -1.41
CA LEU A 15 28.60 24.95 -0.79
C LEU A 15 27.12 25.13 -1.12
N PHE A 16 26.69 24.60 -2.26
CA PHE A 16 25.29 24.37 -2.52
C PHE A 16 24.80 23.40 -1.44
N SER A 17 24.31 23.91 -0.34
CA SER A 17 23.41 23.17 0.52
C SER A 17 22.26 22.75 -0.38
N SER A 18 22.25 21.48 -0.79
CA SER A 18 21.17 20.88 -1.57
C SER A 18 19.89 21.15 -0.80
N GLU A 19 19.02 21.97 -1.38
CA GLU A 19 17.71 22.28 -0.80
C GLU A 19 16.96 20.95 -0.59
N LYS A 20 16.56 20.66 0.66
CA LYS A 20 15.86 19.41 1.00
C LYS A 20 14.65 19.24 0.08
N PRO A 21 14.44 18.05 -0.51
CA PRO A 21 13.29 17.82 -1.38
C PRO A 21 11.98 17.93 -0.59
N ASN A 22 10.95 18.46 -1.22
CA ASN A 22 9.57 18.26 -0.76
C ASN A 22 9.15 16.83 -0.99
N ILE A 23 8.18 16.36 -0.24
CA ILE A 23 7.56 15.02 -0.39
C ILE A 23 6.08 15.20 -0.67
N LEU A 24 5.61 14.59 -1.76
CA LEU A 24 4.19 14.36 -2.04
C LEU A 24 3.96 12.84 -2.11
N PHE A 25 3.33 12.29 -1.08
CA PHE A 25 2.98 10.89 -1.01
C PHE A 25 1.48 10.71 -1.23
N ILE A 26 1.10 10.13 -2.37
CA ILE A 26 -0.28 9.92 -2.80
C ILE A 26 -0.64 8.47 -2.60
N VAL A 27 -1.67 8.22 -1.82
CA VAL A 27 -2.22 6.89 -1.56
C VAL A 27 -3.68 6.84 -2.02
N SER A 28 -4.00 5.96 -2.94
CA SER A 28 -5.37 5.62 -3.31
C SER A 28 -5.87 4.41 -2.52
N GLU A 29 -7.18 4.23 -2.41
CA GLU A 29 -7.77 3.10 -1.70
C GLU A 29 -8.24 2.00 -2.67
N ASP A 30 -8.11 0.74 -2.24
CA ASP A 30 -8.77 -0.43 -2.83
C ASP A 30 -8.57 -0.54 -4.35
N ASN A 31 -7.38 -0.29 -4.88
CA ASN A 31 -7.16 -0.44 -6.31
C ASN A 31 -5.89 -1.23 -6.67
N SER A 32 -5.99 -1.96 -7.77
CA SER A 32 -4.87 -2.69 -8.38
C SER A 32 -4.29 -1.88 -9.54
N GLU A 33 -3.47 -2.51 -10.38
CA GLU A 33 -2.81 -1.89 -11.55
C GLU A 33 -3.78 -1.48 -12.69
N HIS A 34 -5.02 -1.13 -12.38
CA HIS A 34 -6.05 -0.76 -13.35
C HIS A 34 -5.93 0.73 -13.75
N ILE A 35 -4.78 1.09 -14.34
CA ILE A 35 -4.39 2.44 -14.74
C ILE A 35 -3.81 2.37 -16.16
N GLY A 36 -3.93 3.43 -16.96
CA GLY A 36 -3.47 3.49 -18.34
C GLY A 36 -2.02 3.07 -18.53
N CYS A 37 -1.09 3.62 -17.76
CA CYS A 37 0.33 3.28 -17.84
C CYS A 37 0.67 1.82 -17.48
N TYR A 38 -0.24 1.08 -16.85
CA TYR A 38 -0.13 -0.37 -16.61
C TYR A 38 -0.85 -1.21 -17.69
N GLY A 39 -1.37 -0.57 -18.73
CA GLY A 39 -2.00 -1.25 -19.87
C GLY A 39 -3.53 -1.37 -19.80
N GLU A 40 -4.18 -0.78 -18.79
CA GLU A 40 -5.65 -0.77 -18.72
C GLU A 40 -6.23 0.31 -19.65
N LYS A 41 -6.76 -0.12 -20.80
CA LYS A 41 -7.27 0.78 -21.85
C LYS A 41 -8.69 1.31 -21.57
N ARG A 42 -9.37 0.78 -20.60
CA ARG A 42 -10.78 1.12 -20.28
C ARG A 42 -10.91 2.30 -19.32
N VAL A 43 -9.80 2.76 -18.72
CA VAL A 43 -9.74 3.94 -17.86
C VAL A 43 -9.09 5.12 -18.57
N HIS A 44 -9.37 6.32 -18.06
CA HIS A 44 -8.74 7.56 -18.53
C HIS A 44 -7.94 8.17 -17.38
N THR A 45 -6.60 7.96 -17.40
CA THR A 45 -5.71 8.32 -16.29
C THR A 45 -4.47 9.11 -16.76
N PRO A 46 -4.66 10.25 -17.47
CA PRO A 46 -3.55 10.99 -18.07
C PRO A 46 -2.57 11.58 -17.05
N ALA A 47 -3.01 11.94 -15.84
CA ALA A 47 -2.14 12.47 -14.80
C ALA A 47 -1.15 11.42 -14.28
N LEU A 48 -1.63 10.22 -13.97
CA LEU A 48 -0.80 9.10 -13.57
C LEU A 48 0.09 8.59 -14.71
N ASP A 49 -0.44 8.58 -15.94
CA ASP A 49 0.33 8.20 -17.11
C ASP A 49 1.50 9.17 -17.35
N SER A 50 1.28 10.47 -17.16
CA SER A 50 2.35 11.50 -17.24
C SER A 50 3.39 11.34 -16.12
N LEU A 51 2.97 11.01 -14.89
CA LEU A 51 3.91 10.72 -13.82
C LEU A 51 4.79 9.51 -14.14
N ALA A 52 4.22 8.46 -14.72
CA ALA A 52 4.97 7.28 -15.13
C ALA A 52 5.94 7.56 -16.30
N GLN A 53 5.55 8.42 -17.25
CA GLN A 53 6.41 8.83 -18.37
C GLN A 53 7.63 9.64 -17.94
N THR A 54 7.54 10.36 -16.82
CA THR A 54 8.61 11.22 -16.30
C THR A 54 9.26 10.68 -15.03
N GLY A 55 8.93 9.45 -14.62
CA GLY A 55 9.45 8.79 -13.42
C GLY A 55 9.74 7.31 -13.66
N VAL A 56 9.78 6.55 -12.58
CA VAL A 56 9.95 5.09 -12.56
C VAL A 56 8.61 4.43 -12.24
N ARG A 57 8.16 3.53 -13.13
CA ARG A 57 6.97 2.70 -12.93
C ARG A 57 7.40 1.28 -12.55
N TYR A 58 7.01 0.85 -11.36
CA TYR A 58 7.31 -0.49 -10.85
C TYR A 58 6.19 -1.45 -11.24
N THR A 59 6.51 -2.48 -12.02
CA THR A 59 5.51 -3.46 -12.51
C THR A 59 5.23 -4.58 -11.51
N ARG A 60 6.10 -4.75 -10.51
CA ARG A 60 5.98 -5.79 -9.48
C ARG A 60 6.15 -5.21 -8.08
N ALA A 61 5.22 -4.29 -7.74
CA ALA A 61 5.15 -3.67 -6.42
C ALA A 61 4.07 -4.34 -5.55
N TYR A 62 4.38 -4.60 -4.29
CA TYR A 62 3.54 -5.42 -3.41
C TYR A 62 3.32 -4.78 -2.05
N VAL A 63 2.17 -5.09 -1.44
CA VAL A 63 1.89 -4.79 -0.04
C VAL A 63 2.13 -6.02 0.83
N PRO A 64 2.76 -5.87 2.00
CA PRO A 64 2.91 -6.98 2.96
C PRO A 64 1.59 -7.40 3.63
N TYR A 65 0.53 -6.63 3.45
CA TYR A 65 -0.80 -6.92 3.97
C TYR A 65 -1.89 -6.29 3.10
N SER A 66 -2.90 -7.07 2.71
CA SER A 66 -3.92 -6.67 1.73
C SER A 66 -5.19 -6.04 2.32
N VAL A 67 -5.07 -5.33 3.47
CA VAL A 67 -6.18 -4.61 4.12
C VAL A 67 -5.71 -3.24 4.60
N CYS A 68 -6.59 -2.24 4.55
CA CYS A 68 -6.29 -0.83 4.75
C CYS A 68 -5.38 -0.52 5.97
N SER A 69 -5.84 -0.78 7.20
CA SER A 69 -5.10 -0.37 8.41
C SER A 69 -3.72 -1.03 8.53
N PRO A 70 -3.58 -2.35 8.37
CA PRO A 70 -2.27 -2.98 8.42
C PRO A 70 -1.34 -2.52 7.30
N SER A 71 -1.83 -2.37 6.06
CA SER A 71 -1.03 -1.86 4.95
C SER A 71 -0.55 -0.42 5.22
N ARG A 72 -1.42 0.43 5.75
CA ARG A 72 -1.07 1.80 6.14
C ARG A 72 -0.02 1.83 7.25
N ALA A 73 -0.14 0.94 8.25
CA ALA A 73 0.88 0.81 9.29
C ALA A 73 2.25 0.47 8.70
N VAL A 74 2.32 -0.38 7.64
CA VAL A 74 3.58 -0.74 6.98
C VAL A 74 4.26 0.49 6.38
N PHE A 75 3.63 1.22 5.46
CA PHE A 75 4.31 2.33 4.80
C PHE A 75 4.50 3.55 5.72
N LEU A 76 3.69 3.71 6.78
CA LEU A 76 3.88 4.79 7.75
C LEU A 76 5.00 4.51 8.75
N THR A 77 5.28 3.25 9.09
CA THR A 77 6.33 2.89 10.08
C THR A 77 7.60 2.31 9.45
N GLY A 78 7.53 1.87 8.18
CA GLY A 78 8.60 1.11 7.54
C GLY A 78 8.82 -0.28 8.16
N LEU A 79 7.83 -0.82 8.89
CA LEU A 79 7.90 -2.11 9.57
C LEU A 79 6.76 -3.03 9.12
N TYR A 80 7.03 -4.34 9.11
CA TYR A 80 6.00 -5.33 8.85
C TYR A 80 4.94 -5.36 9.96
N THR A 81 3.71 -5.66 9.61
CA THR A 81 2.60 -5.76 10.58
C THR A 81 2.89 -6.76 11.69
N ARG A 82 3.65 -7.81 11.39
CA ARG A 82 4.10 -8.83 12.37
C ARG A 82 5.25 -8.36 13.27
N GLN A 83 5.84 -7.20 12.99
CA GLN A 83 6.74 -6.48 13.90
C GLN A 83 6.00 -5.47 14.76
N THR A 84 4.89 -4.92 14.29
CA THR A 84 4.15 -3.87 15.01
C THR A 84 2.92 -4.38 15.77
N GLY A 85 2.40 -5.56 15.39
CA GLY A 85 1.15 -6.10 15.95
C GLY A 85 -0.13 -5.55 15.30
N HIS A 86 -0.03 -4.61 14.37
CA HIS A 86 -1.21 -4.02 13.71
C HIS A 86 -1.73 -4.92 12.59
N ILE A 87 -2.42 -6.01 12.93
CA ILE A 87 -2.80 -7.10 12.04
C ILE A 87 -4.30 -7.19 11.70
N GLY A 88 -5.02 -6.09 11.82
CA GLY A 88 -6.43 -5.98 11.46
C GLY A 88 -6.89 -4.53 11.41
N LEU A 89 -8.18 -4.28 11.15
CA LEU A 89 -8.71 -2.94 10.98
C LEU A 89 -8.69 -2.11 12.28
N ALA A 90 -8.22 -0.87 12.20
CA ALA A 90 -8.26 0.10 13.30
C ALA A 90 -9.69 0.32 13.83
N THR A 91 -10.69 0.37 12.93
CA THR A 91 -12.12 0.45 13.27
C THR A 91 -12.63 -0.77 14.06
N HIS A 92 -11.88 -1.86 14.06
CA HIS A 92 -12.07 -3.06 14.86
C HIS A 92 -11.11 -3.13 16.06
N LYS A 93 -10.59 -1.98 16.50
CA LYS A 93 -9.67 -1.82 17.65
C LYS A 93 -8.34 -2.58 17.54
N PHE A 94 -7.97 -3.05 16.34
CA PHE A 94 -6.61 -3.50 16.13
C PHE A 94 -5.63 -2.33 16.24
N SER A 95 -4.47 -2.57 16.83
CA SER A 95 -3.52 -1.53 17.21
C SER A 95 -2.09 -2.08 17.17
N MET A 96 -1.13 -1.18 17.16
CA MET A 96 0.27 -1.52 17.45
C MET A 96 0.41 -1.88 18.93
N PHE A 97 1.35 -2.77 19.28
CA PHE A 97 1.55 -3.19 20.67
C PHE A 97 2.34 -2.19 21.51
N LYS A 98 3.06 -1.26 20.86
CA LYS A 98 3.74 -0.11 21.45
C LYS A 98 3.76 1.04 20.43
N ASP A 99 4.29 2.18 20.85
CA ASP A 99 4.51 3.31 19.96
C ASP A 99 5.69 3.04 19.02
N PHE A 100 5.45 3.21 17.73
CA PHE A 100 6.47 3.20 16.70
C PHE A 100 6.50 4.57 16.02
N LYS A 101 7.70 5.05 15.71
CA LYS A 101 7.85 6.31 15.00
C LYS A 101 7.31 6.19 13.58
N THR A 102 6.47 7.14 13.19
CA THR A 102 5.80 7.16 11.89
C THR A 102 6.45 8.15 10.92
N MET A 103 6.15 8.00 9.66
CA MET A 103 6.61 8.92 8.60
C MET A 103 6.37 10.40 8.98
N PRO A 104 5.16 10.85 9.38
CA PRO A 104 4.95 12.24 9.78
C PRO A 104 5.86 12.67 10.94
N ALA A 105 6.08 11.80 11.92
CA ALA A 105 6.95 12.10 13.06
C ALA A 105 8.41 12.34 12.62
N TYR A 106 8.95 11.50 11.73
CA TYR A 106 10.29 11.69 11.19
C TYR A 106 10.44 13.02 10.45
N PHE A 107 9.49 13.34 9.57
CA PHE A 107 9.54 14.56 8.77
C PHE A 107 9.29 15.82 9.62
N LYS A 108 8.38 15.78 10.58
CA LYS A 108 8.15 16.87 11.52
C LYS A 108 9.40 17.23 12.32
N GLU A 109 10.06 16.23 12.90
CA GLU A 109 11.32 16.41 13.65
C GLU A 109 12.47 16.90 12.76
N ALA A 110 12.47 16.56 11.48
CA ALA A 110 13.45 17.04 10.50
C ALA A 110 13.17 18.46 10.00
N GLY A 111 12.14 19.14 10.52
CA GLY A 111 11.81 20.54 10.21
C GLY A 111 10.92 20.74 8.99
N TYR A 112 10.24 19.69 8.51
CA TYR A 112 9.26 19.79 7.43
C TYR A 112 7.93 20.38 7.95
N TYR A 113 7.23 21.10 7.08
CA TYR A 113 5.81 21.41 7.25
C TYR A 113 5.01 20.17 6.84
N THR A 114 4.28 19.58 7.79
CA THR A 114 3.61 18.29 7.58
C THR A 114 2.12 18.48 7.28
N GLY A 115 1.67 17.91 6.16
CA GLY A 115 0.27 17.86 5.76
C GLY A 115 -0.27 16.43 5.66
N PHE A 116 -1.50 16.21 6.13
CA PHE A 116 -2.15 14.91 6.01
C PHE A 116 -3.62 15.09 5.64
N LEU A 117 -3.98 14.64 4.43
CA LEU A 117 -5.33 14.73 3.89
C LEU A 117 -5.96 13.36 3.77
N GLY A 118 -7.20 13.23 4.22
CA GLY A 118 -7.94 11.98 4.12
C GLY A 118 -7.77 11.05 5.31
N LYS A 119 -7.87 9.78 5.08
CA LYS A 119 -7.99 8.70 6.07
C LYS A 119 -6.64 8.32 6.71
N THR A 120 -6.53 8.40 8.03
CA THR A 120 -5.38 7.90 8.81
C THR A 120 -5.43 6.38 8.99
N HIS A 121 -6.47 5.90 9.64
CA HIS A 121 -6.86 4.49 9.79
C HIS A 121 -5.81 3.54 10.37
N ILE A 122 -5.00 4.01 11.30
CA ILE A 122 -4.13 3.18 12.15
C ILE A 122 -4.42 3.45 13.63
N ASN A 123 -4.01 2.55 14.51
CA ASN A 123 -4.05 2.77 15.96
C ASN A 123 -2.67 2.50 16.59
N PRO A 124 -2.24 3.33 17.57
CA PRO A 124 -2.88 4.57 18.02
C PRO A 124 -2.82 5.68 16.96
N GLU A 125 -3.95 6.37 16.70
CA GLU A 125 -4.02 7.42 15.66
C GLU A 125 -3.11 8.61 15.97
N ARG A 126 -2.87 8.90 17.27
CA ARG A 126 -1.98 9.98 17.73
C ARG A 126 -0.55 9.87 17.17
N LEU A 127 -0.08 8.67 16.84
CA LEU A 127 1.26 8.48 16.24
C LEU A 127 1.42 9.17 14.89
N VAL A 128 0.31 9.58 14.28
CA VAL A 128 0.27 10.41 13.07
C VAL A 128 -0.24 11.79 13.41
N GLU A 129 -1.40 11.89 14.07
CA GLU A 129 -2.13 13.15 14.26
C GLU A 129 -1.33 14.18 15.04
N ASP A 130 -0.54 13.80 16.06
CA ASP A 130 0.27 14.70 16.89
C ASP A 130 1.46 15.34 16.12
N HIS A 131 1.73 14.85 14.91
CA HIS A 131 2.86 15.30 14.10
C HIS A 131 2.44 16.02 12.81
N ILE A 132 1.20 16.52 12.73
CA ILE A 132 0.63 17.14 11.53
C ILE A 132 0.37 18.64 11.77
N ASP A 133 0.96 19.50 10.92
CA ASP A 133 0.70 20.96 10.92
C ASP A 133 -0.63 21.28 10.25
N HIS A 134 -0.98 20.60 9.16
CA HIS A 134 -2.23 20.81 8.45
C HIS A 134 -3.00 19.50 8.26
N ARG A 135 -4.13 19.39 8.92
CA ARG A 135 -4.98 18.19 8.93
C ARG A 135 -6.35 18.50 8.31
N ALA A 136 -6.66 17.83 7.19
CA ALA A 136 -7.96 18.01 6.54
C ALA A 136 -8.57 16.66 6.09
N LEU A 137 -9.87 16.67 5.80
CA LEU A 137 -10.61 15.54 5.24
C LEU A 137 -10.58 14.26 6.10
N LYS A 138 -10.55 14.37 7.44
CA LYS A 138 -10.56 13.20 8.36
C LYS A 138 -11.67 12.19 8.07
N GLY A 139 -12.84 12.65 7.64
CA GLY A 139 -14.01 11.82 7.29
C GLY A 139 -14.03 11.29 5.86
N ALA A 140 -12.98 11.49 5.06
CA ALA A 140 -12.90 11.06 3.66
C ALA A 140 -12.60 9.55 3.54
N ASN A 141 -13.60 8.71 3.83
CA ASN A 141 -13.45 7.26 3.83
C ASN A 141 -14.17 6.55 2.67
N PHE A 142 -14.95 7.28 1.88
CA PHE A 142 -15.80 6.69 0.82
C PHE A 142 -15.76 7.53 -0.46
N SER A 143 -15.46 6.90 -1.59
CA SER A 143 -15.42 7.52 -2.91
C SER A 143 -16.69 8.32 -3.24
N LYS A 144 -17.85 7.78 -2.89
CA LYS A 144 -19.15 8.38 -3.20
C LYS A 144 -19.37 9.77 -2.58
N THR A 145 -18.76 10.05 -1.44
CA THR A 145 -19.06 11.25 -0.64
C THR A 145 -17.99 12.33 -0.68
N THR A 146 -16.76 11.99 -1.05
CA THR A 146 -15.62 12.90 -0.99
C THR A 146 -15.43 13.66 -2.30
N SER A 147 -15.21 14.97 -2.22
CA SER A 147 -14.92 15.82 -3.38
C SER A 147 -13.43 15.86 -3.69
N ILE A 148 -13.03 15.56 -4.93
CA ILE A 148 -11.63 15.63 -5.38
C ILE A 148 -11.10 17.07 -5.39
N ARG A 149 -11.96 18.08 -5.66
CA ARG A 149 -11.58 19.50 -5.59
C ARG A 149 -11.11 19.92 -4.19
N THR A 150 -11.70 19.32 -3.15
CA THR A 150 -11.31 19.63 -1.78
C THR A 150 -9.91 19.10 -1.50
N TYR A 151 -9.52 17.93 -2.03
CA TYR A 151 -8.13 17.45 -1.93
C TYR A 151 -7.13 18.45 -2.55
N ALA A 152 -7.41 18.92 -3.76
CA ALA A 152 -6.53 19.88 -4.43
C ALA A 152 -6.44 21.20 -3.67
N LYS A 153 -7.58 21.74 -3.20
CA LYS A 153 -7.62 22.95 -2.37
C LYS A 153 -6.76 22.83 -1.12
N GLU A 154 -6.94 21.76 -0.35
CA GLU A 154 -6.21 21.54 0.90
C GLU A 154 -4.72 21.27 0.65
N ALA A 155 -4.37 20.54 -0.41
CA ALA A 155 -2.99 20.32 -0.83
C ALA A 155 -2.28 21.64 -1.15
N LYS A 156 -2.96 22.54 -1.89
CA LYS A 156 -2.45 23.88 -2.19
C LYS A 156 -2.18 24.69 -0.94
N ILE A 157 -3.08 24.65 0.05
CA ILE A 157 -2.91 25.35 1.34
C ILE A 157 -1.65 24.84 2.05
N VAL A 158 -1.41 23.52 2.08
CA VAL A 158 -0.18 22.94 2.67
C VAL A 158 1.07 23.50 1.99
N MET A 159 1.12 23.48 0.66
CA MET A 159 2.27 23.98 -0.11
C MET A 159 2.52 25.47 0.11
N GLN A 160 1.45 26.28 0.16
CA GLN A 160 1.54 27.73 0.42
C GLN A 160 2.01 28.05 1.86
N ASN A 161 1.51 27.31 2.85
CA ASN A 161 1.91 27.50 4.24
C ASN A 161 3.37 27.08 4.45
N ALA A 162 3.81 25.97 3.87
CA ALA A 162 5.20 25.55 3.89
C ALA A 162 6.13 26.63 3.30
N ALA A 163 5.76 27.17 2.14
CA ALA A 163 6.51 28.27 1.51
C ALA A 163 6.56 29.53 2.39
N LYS A 164 5.43 29.92 3.02
CA LYS A 164 5.36 31.03 3.95
C LYS A 164 6.29 30.85 5.16
N GLU A 165 6.36 29.61 5.68
CA GLU A 165 7.26 29.28 6.79
C GLU A 165 8.70 28.96 6.35
N LYS A 166 9.01 29.03 5.06
CA LYS A 166 10.31 28.70 4.47
C LYS A 166 10.78 27.30 4.85
N LYS A 167 9.84 26.33 4.86
CA LYS A 167 10.09 24.92 5.16
C LYS A 167 9.82 24.06 3.93
N PRO A 168 10.54 22.95 3.73
CA PRO A 168 10.08 21.91 2.82
C PRO A 168 8.79 21.29 3.36
N PHE A 169 7.92 20.78 2.48
CA PHE A 169 6.71 20.09 2.93
C PHE A 169 6.84 18.57 2.82
N CYS A 170 6.16 17.86 3.73
CA CYS A 170 5.83 16.46 3.61
C CYS A 170 4.30 16.34 3.61
N LEU A 171 3.72 16.17 2.42
CA LEU A 171 2.28 16.10 2.21
C LEU A 171 1.88 14.66 1.87
N ILE A 172 1.01 14.08 2.70
CA ILE A 172 0.42 12.77 2.49
C ILE A 172 -1.05 12.96 2.10
N ILE A 173 -1.42 12.50 0.91
CA ILE A 173 -2.81 12.56 0.42
C ILE A 173 -3.36 11.14 0.32
N ASN A 174 -4.42 10.88 1.09
CA ASN A 174 -5.14 9.60 1.05
C ASN A 174 -6.48 9.80 0.36
N TYR A 175 -6.53 9.53 -0.94
CA TYR A 175 -7.77 9.57 -1.71
C TYR A 175 -8.69 8.44 -1.29
N ALA A 176 -9.99 8.72 -1.22
CA ALA A 176 -10.98 7.69 -0.92
C ALA A 176 -11.33 6.79 -2.13
N ASP A 177 -10.85 7.14 -3.32
CA ASP A 177 -11.04 6.35 -4.53
C ASP A 177 -9.99 5.22 -4.60
N ALA A 178 -10.39 3.96 -4.87
CA ALA A 178 -11.75 3.51 -5.21
C ALA A 178 -12.40 2.69 -4.07
N HIS A 179 -12.46 3.21 -2.84
CA HIS A 179 -13.19 2.52 -1.75
C HIS A 179 -14.70 2.47 -2.04
N ARG A 180 -15.35 1.34 -1.75
CA ARG A 180 -16.82 1.22 -1.87
C ARG A 180 -17.53 2.27 -0.99
N LYS A 181 -18.69 2.84 -1.43
CA LYS A 181 -19.44 2.47 -2.65
C LYS A 181 -18.87 3.23 -3.85
N PHE A 182 -18.77 2.53 -4.97
CA PHE A 182 -18.22 3.09 -6.21
C PHE A 182 -19.13 4.19 -6.83
N VAL A 183 -18.53 5.01 -7.71
CA VAL A 183 -19.17 6.17 -8.34
C VAL A 183 -19.87 5.78 -9.64
N GLY A 184 -21.20 5.69 -9.59
CA GLY A 184 -22.01 5.41 -10.79
C GLY A 184 -22.41 6.65 -11.59
N LYS A 185 -22.27 7.86 -11.01
CA LYS A 185 -22.66 9.14 -11.65
C LYS A 185 -21.66 10.21 -11.27
N SER A 186 -21.44 11.18 -12.15
CA SER A 186 -20.64 12.36 -11.82
C SER A 186 -21.27 13.10 -10.63
N LYS A 187 -20.41 13.55 -9.70
CA LYS A 187 -20.77 14.39 -8.58
C LYS A 187 -19.90 15.63 -8.60
N ASN A 188 -20.51 16.81 -8.53
CA ASN A 188 -19.81 18.10 -8.68
C ASN A 188 -18.98 18.19 -9.99
N GLY A 189 -19.48 17.55 -11.09
CA GLY A 189 -18.82 17.53 -12.38
C GLY A 189 -17.72 16.46 -12.54
N TYR A 190 -17.50 15.57 -11.56
CA TYR A 190 -16.42 14.57 -11.60
C TYR A 190 -16.91 13.13 -11.35
N PRO A 191 -16.35 12.13 -12.06
CA PRO A 191 -15.41 12.31 -13.17
C PRO A 191 -16.06 13.03 -14.36
N THR A 192 -15.25 13.73 -15.14
CA THR A 192 -15.68 14.33 -16.41
C THR A 192 -15.94 13.26 -17.47
N THR A 193 -15.16 12.18 -17.44
CA THR A 193 -15.28 11.01 -18.31
C THR A 193 -15.93 9.86 -17.57
N LEU A 194 -17.23 9.62 -17.86
CA LEU A 194 -17.98 8.49 -17.32
C LEU A 194 -18.06 7.34 -18.33
N LEU A 195 -17.75 6.13 -17.84
CA LEU A 195 -18.05 4.90 -18.56
C LEU A 195 -19.54 4.59 -18.49
N LYS A 196 -20.17 4.35 -19.63
CA LYS A 196 -21.63 4.15 -19.75
C LYS A 196 -22.01 2.66 -19.75
N ASN A 197 -21.20 1.82 -20.38
CA ASN A 197 -21.50 0.41 -20.59
C ASN A 197 -20.92 -0.47 -19.48
N PRO A 198 -21.62 -1.53 -19.06
CA PRO A 198 -21.08 -2.55 -18.17
C PRO A 198 -19.78 -3.17 -18.71
N ILE A 199 -18.85 -3.51 -17.82
CA ILE A 199 -17.50 -3.97 -18.18
C ILE A 199 -17.32 -5.43 -17.73
N ALA A 200 -16.72 -6.25 -18.60
CA ALA A 200 -16.40 -7.64 -18.31
C ALA A 200 -15.56 -7.77 -17.02
N PRO A 201 -15.83 -8.76 -16.17
CA PRO A 201 -15.08 -9.00 -14.95
C PRO A 201 -13.60 -9.22 -15.21
N PHE A 202 -12.82 -8.91 -14.19
CA PHE A 202 -11.39 -9.24 -14.20
C PHE A 202 -11.21 -10.76 -14.22
N PRO A 203 -10.28 -11.30 -15.03
CA PRO A 203 -10.10 -12.76 -15.19
C PRO A 203 -9.84 -13.49 -13.87
N TRP A 204 -9.22 -12.83 -12.90
CA TRP A 204 -8.91 -13.40 -11.59
C TRP A 204 -10.12 -13.54 -10.65
N ILE A 205 -11.28 -12.96 -10.97
CA ILE A 205 -12.51 -13.09 -10.16
C ILE A 205 -13.14 -14.48 -10.33
N GLY A 206 -13.03 -15.09 -11.53
CA GLY A 206 -13.56 -16.42 -11.82
C GLY A 206 -15.08 -16.48 -11.89
N SER A 207 -15.74 -15.34 -12.09
CA SER A 207 -17.19 -15.28 -12.13
C SER A 207 -17.67 -14.06 -12.90
N ASP A 208 -18.90 -14.14 -13.42
CA ASP A 208 -19.53 -13.08 -14.19
C ASP A 208 -21.01 -12.93 -13.82
N SER A 209 -21.46 -11.70 -13.70
CA SER A 209 -22.87 -11.35 -13.55
C SER A 209 -23.13 -9.91 -14.01
N PRO A 210 -24.36 -9.56 -14.40
CA PRO A 210 -24.72 -8.18 -14.74
C PRO A 210 -24.41 -7.19 -13.62
N HIS A 211 -24.60 -7.58 -12.36
CA HIS A 211 -24.28 -6.77 -11.19
C HIS A 211 -22.78 -6.52 -11.07
N LEU A 212 -21.97 -7.55 -11.21
CA LEU A 212 -20.51 -7.44 -11.14
C LEU A 212 -19.94 -6.56 -12.25
N ARG A 213 -20.47 -6.70 -13.48
CA ARG A 213 -20.10 -5.86 -14.63
C ARG A 213 -20.41 -4.38 -14.37
N GLU A 214 -21.54 -4.08 -13.75
CA GLU A 214 -21.93 -2.73 -13.36
C GLU A 214 -21.02 -2.18 -12.25
N GLU A 215 -20.66 -2.98 -11.25
CA GLU A 215 -19.73 -2.60 -10.19
C GLU A 215 -18.34 -2.29 -10.72
N ILE A 216 -17.82 -3.07 -11.66
CA ILE A 216 -16.49 -2.83 -12.29
C ILE A 216 -16.51 -1.54 -13.09
N LYS A 217 -17.57 -1.28 -13.83
CA LYS A 217 -17.74 0.02 -14.51
C LYS A 217 -17.68 1.19 -13.51
N ASN A 218 -18.40 1.08 -12.40
CA ASN A 218 -18.41 2.13 -11.38
C ASN A 218 -17.06 2.27 -10.65
N TYR A 219 -16.34 1.17 -10.48
CA TYR A 219 -14.97 1.17 -9.98
C TYR A 219 -14.03 1.93 -10.94
N PHE A 220 -14.14 1.72 -12.24
CA PHE A 220 -13.34 2.46 -13.23
C PHE A 220 -13.70 3.94 -13.29
N ASN A 221 -14.94 4.30 -13.04
CA ASN A 221 -15.33 5.71 -12.86
C ASN A 221 -14.65 6.34 -11.63
N CYS A 222 -14.43 5.56 -10.56
CA CYS A 222 -13.61 6.04 -9.43
C CYS A 222 -12.16 6.25 -9.84
N MET A 223 -11.59 5.39 -10.68
CA MET A 223 -10.20 5.54 -11.17
C MET A 223 -10.05 6.80 -12.05
N ASN A 224 -10.99 7.06 -12.95
CA ASN A 224 -11.00 8.29 -13.74
C ASN A 224 -11.07 9.52 -12.82
N ARG A 225 -11.93 9.51 -11.82
CA ARG A 225 -12.07 10.60 -10.87
C ARG A 225 -10.84 10.81 -9.99
N LEU A 226 -10.21 9.74 -9.55
CA LEU A 226 -8.94 9.76 -8.81
C LEU A 226 -7.86 10.49 -9.60
N ASP A 227 -7.69 10.10 -10.86
CA ASP A 227 -6.69 10.70 -11.75
C ASP A 227 -6.92 12.19 -11.96
N GLU A 228 -8.18 12.60 -12.19
CA GLU A 228 -8.53 14.02 -12.30
C GLU A 228 -8.18 14.79 -11.02
N GLY A 229 -8.39 14.20 -9.83
CA GLY A 229 -8.02 14.80 -8.55
C GLY A 229 -6.50 14.94 -8.38
N ILE A 230 -5.74 13.94 -8.81
CA ILE A 230 -4.26 13.97 -8.82
C ILE A 230 -3.78 15.05 -9.80
N GLY A 231 -4.36 15.11 -11.01
CA GLY A 231 -4.04 16.14 -12.01
C GLY A 231 -4.18 17.55 -11.47
N MET A 232 -5.26 17.85 -10.74
CA MET A 232 -5.45 19.16 -10.10
C MET A 232 -4.33 19.51 -9.12
N VAL A 233 -3.85 18.55 -8.32
CA VAL A 233 -2.73 18.77 -7.38
C VAL A 233 -1.43 19.02 -8.15
N LEU A 234 -1.14 18.24 -9.19
CA LEU A 234 0.05 18.38 -10.02
C LEU A 234 0.07 19.75 -10.76
N ASP A 235 -1.08 20.21 -11.22
CA ASP A 235 -1.24 21.52 -11.86
C ASP A 235 -0.94 22.67 -10.87
N ASP A 236 -1.45 22.57 -9.65
CA ASP A 236 -1.16 23.55 -8.60
C ASP A 236 0.32 23.53 -8.20
N MET A 237 0.97 22.37 -8.16
CA MET A 237 2.43 22.26 -7.95
C MET A 237 3.22 22.97 -9.06
N GLY A 238 2.80 22.83 -10.32
CA GLY A 238 3.41 23.54 -11.46
C GLY A 238 3.27 25.05 -11.32
N LYS A 239 2.06 25.55 -10.99
CA LYS A 239 1.79 26.98 -10.76
C LYS A 239 2.60 27.57 -9.60
N LEU A 240 2.82 26.77 -8.55
CA LEU A 240 3.63 27.16 -7.38
C LEU A 240 5.14 26.94 -7.59
N ARG A 241 5.56 26.37 -8.71
CA ARG A 241 6.96 26.07 -9.08
C ARG A 241 7.69 25.17 -8.07
N VAL A 242 6.97 24.25 -7.43
CA VAL A 242 7.54 23.32 -6.43
C VAL A 242 7.77 21.93 -6.99
N ARG A 243 7.26 21.60 -8.19
CA ARG A 243 7.26 20.25 -8.73
C ARG A 243 8.67 19.66 -8.91
N GLU A 244 9.61 20.43 -9.45
CA GLU A 244 10.97 19.95 -9.75
C GLU A 244 11.77 19.57 -8.51
N ASN A 245 11.46 20.19 -7.35
CA ASN A 245 12.08 19.85 -6.07
C ASN A 245 11.16 19.02 -5.17
N THR A 246 10.26 18.23 -5.75
CA THR A 246 9.35 17.36 -5.01
C THR A 246 9.50 15.91 -5.45
N LEU A 247 9.82 15.03 -4.48
CA LEU A 247 9.65 13.58 -4.65
C LEU A 247 8.16 13.27 -4.61
N ILE A 248 7.63 12.76 -5.71
CA ILE A 248 6.23 12.35 -5.83
C ILE A 248 6.19 10.82 -5.86
N ILE A 249 5.44 10.22 -4.94
CA ILE A 249 5.19 8.78 -4.88
C ILE A 249 3.69 8.55 -4.96
N TYR A 250 3.27 7.70 -5.88
CA TYR A 250 1.90 7.20 -5.97
C TYR A 250 1.87 5.70 -5.72
N ILE A 251 0.96 5.26 -4.83
CA ILE A 251 0.62 3.86 -4.59
C ILE A 251 -0.88 3.68 -4.34
N ALA A 252 -1.34 2.42 -4.43
CA ALA A 252 -2.57 1.99 -3.77
C ALA A 252 -2.25 1.39 -2.38
N ASP A 253 -3.18 1.48 -1.44
CA ASP A 253 -2.98 0.86 -0.11
C ASP A 253 -3.05 -0.67 -0.16
N HIS A 254 -3.81 -1.26 -1.05
CA HIS A 254 -3.86 -2.69 -1.43
C HIS A 254 -4.72 -2.89 -2.67
N GLY A 255 -4.86 -4.15 -3.13
CA GLY A 255 -5.63 -4.47 -4.31
C GLY A 255 -7.13 -4.22 -4.20
N ALA A 256 -7.82 -4.26 -5.34
CA ALA A 256 -9.22 -3.88 -5.51
C ALA A 256 -10.20 -4.72 -4.66
N ASP A 257 -11.29 -4.08 -4.20
CA ASP A 257 -12.31 -4.71 -3.35
C ASP A 257 -13.30 -5.57 -4.15
N PHE A 258 -12.77 -6.60 -4.80
CA PHE A 258 -13.53 -7.65 -5.48
C PHE A 258 -13.17 -9.04 -4.92
N PRO A 259 -13.96 -10.09 -5.25
CA PRO A 259 -13.59 -11.46 -4.88
C PRO A 259 -12.14 -11.79 -5.27
N ARG A 260 -11.43 -12.51 -4.39
CA ARG A 260 -9.97 -12.81 -4.48
C ARG A 260 -9.03 -11.60 -4.44
N GLY A 261 -9.52 -10.36 -4.38
CA GLY A 261 -8.73 -9.15 -4.21
C GLY A 261 -8.46 -8.81 -2.73
N LYS A 262 -8.89 -7.64 -2.30
CA LYS A 262 -8.73 -7.12 -0.91
C LYS A 262 -8.93 -8.18 0.17
N GLY A 263 -8.00 -8.26 1.11
CA GLY A 263 -8.05 -9.19 2.24
C GLY A 263 -7.51 -10.58 1.94
N THR A 264 -6.94 -10.80 0.76
CA THR A 264 -6.35 -12.09 0.35
C THR A 264 -4.87 -11.95 -0.01
N ALA A 265 -4.16 -13.07 -0.05
CA ALA A 265 -2.77 -13.14 -0.46
C ALA A 265 -2.59 -13.44 -1.97
N TYR A 266 -3.65 -13.43 -2.75
CA TYR A 266 -3.56 -13.53 -4.22
C TYR A 266 -2.99 -12.24 -4.84
N GLU A 267 -2.40 -12.34 -6.05
CA GLU A 267 -1.80 -11.19 -6.75
C GLU A 267 -2.77 -10.00 -6.82
N SER A 268 -4.02 -10.23 -7.12
CA SER A 268 -5.08 -9.22 -7.18
C SER A 268 -5.35 -8.48 -5.86
N GLY A 269 -4.96 -9.07 -4.72
CA GLY A 269 -5.07 -8.44 -3.40
C GLY A 269 -3.81 -7.71 -2.96
N ILE A 270 -2.64 -8.17 -3.41
CA ILE A 270 -1.34 -7.71 -2.88
C ILE A 270 -0.49 -6.92 -3.87
N ARG A 271 -0.69 -7.08 -5.18
CA ARG A 271 0.03 -6.35 -6.21
C ARG A 271 -0.66 -5.03 -6.48
N ILE A 272 0.10 -3.95 -6.41
CA ILE A 272 -0.40 -2.58 -6.48
C ILE A 272 0.37 -1.76 -7.52
N PRO A 273 -0.21 -0.69 -8.06
CA PRO A 273 0.54 0.29 -8.81
C PRO A 273 1.50 1.04 -7.88
N MET A 274 2.71 1.28 -8.36
CA MET A 274 3.71 2.13 -7.70
C MET A 274 4.45 2.95 -8.75
N ILE A 275 4.41 4.27 -8.60
CA ILE A 275 5.12 5.23 -9.46
C ILE A 275 5.93 6.14 -8.55
N VAL A 276 7.21 6.31 -8.86
CA VAL A 276 8.12 7.24 -8.17
C VAL A 276 8.63 8.25 -9.18
N ASN A 277 8.44 9.52 -8.89
CA ASN A 277 8.85 10.60 -9.78
C ASN A 277 9.65 11.64 -8.98
N TYR A 278 10.95 11.70 -9.24
CA TYR A 278 11.85 12.75 -8.76
C TYR A 278 13.01 12.88 -9.76
N PRO A 279 12.87 13.73 -10.78
CA PRO A 279 13.81 13.77 -11.91
C PRO A 279 15.26 14.08 -11.55
N LYS A 280 15.51 14.63 -10.35
CA LYS A 280 16.87 14.93 -9.87
C LYS A 280 17.69 13.67 -9.57
N THR A 281 17.03 12.56 -9.19
CA THR A 281 17.73 11.35 -8.70
C THR A 281 17.20 10.04 -9.26
N PHE A 282 15.95 9.99 -9.71
CA PHE A 282 15.36 8.81 -10.34
C PHE A 282 15.39 8.90 -11.87
N SER A 283 15.51 7.76 -12.51
CA SER A 283 15.41 7.63 -13.97
C SER A 283 14.05 8.11 -14.48
N GLN A 284 14.04 8.67 -15.70
CA GLN A 284 12.79 9.11 -16.33
C GLN A 284 12.30 8.05 -17.32
N GLY A 285 11.00 7.77 -17.32
CA GLY A 285 10.35 6.82 -18.21
C GLY A 285 10.77 5.36 -18.03
N LYS A 286 11.45 5.04 -16.92
CA LYS A 286 11.93 3.68 -16.62
C LYS A 286 10.78 2.77 -16.20
N VAL A 287 10.80 1.56 -16.71
CA VAL A 287 9.95 0.45 -16.27
C VAL A 287 10.80 -0.51 -15.45
N GLU A 288 10.56 -0.56 -14.15
CA GLU A 288 11.29 -1.44 -13.24
C GLU A 288 10.49 -2.72 -12.99
N ASN A 289 11.13 -3.86 -13.27
CA ASN A 289 10.49 -5.18 -13.18
C ASN A 289 10.96 -6.01 -11.98
N GLN A 290 11.84 -5.49 -11.14
CA GLN A 290 12.26 -6.19 -9.94
C GLN A 290 11.17 -6.17 -8.86
N LEU A 291 11.24 -7.13 -7.93
CA LEU A 291 10.31 -7.21 -6.82
C LEU A 291 10.57 -6.10 -5.82
N VAL A 292 9.57 -5.26 -5.59
CA VAL A 292 9.59 -4.18 -4.59
C VAL A 292 8.37 -4.25 -3.69
N SER A 293 8.43 -3.59 -2.55
CA SER A 293 7.34 -3.59 -1.59
C SER A 293 7.13 -2.22 -0.96
N THR A 294 5.93 -1.95 -0.43
CA THR A 294 5.65 -0.69 0.28
C THR A 294 6.49 -0.52 1.55
N ILE A 295 7.17 -1.57 2.01
CA ILE A 295 8.15 -1.50 3.10
C ILE A 295 9.38 -0.66 2.72
N ASP A 296 9.66 -0.52 1.41
CA ASP A 296 10.81 0.18 0.85
C ASP A 296 10.63 1.70 0.83
N LEU A 297 9.39 2.18 1.00
CA LEU A 297 9.05 3.60 0.82
C LEU A 297 9.66 4.49 1.90
N LEU A 298 9.48 4.13 3.17
CA LEU A 298 10.00 4.97 4.26
C LEU A 298 11.53 5.05 4.27
N PRO A 299 12.31 3.94 4.17
CA PRO A 299 13.77 4.05 4.08
C PRO A 299 14.22 4.88 2.88
N THR A 300 13.59 4.77 1.71
CA THR A 300 13.89 5.58 0.52
C THR A 300 13.67 7.07 0.77
N MET A 301 12.51 7.46 1.32
CA MET A 301 12.20 8.85 1.59
C MET A 301 13.12 9.46 2.65
N LEU A 302 13.43 8.71 3.71
CA LEU A 302 14.33 9.19 4.77
C LEU A 302 15.75 9.40 4.24
N ASP A 303 16.26 8.48 3.46
CA ASP A 303 17.59 8.56 2.88
C ASP A 303 17.74 9.76 1.95
N LEU A 304 16.80 9.95 1.01
CA LEU A 304 16.76 11.09 0.09
C LEU A 304 16.72 12.45 0.82
N CYS A 305 16.16 12.48 2.01
CA CYS A 305 16.03 13.69 2.82
C CYS A 305 17.15 13.83 3.86
N GLY A 306 18.12 12.91 3.90
CA GLY A 306 19.21 12.90 4.89
C GLY A 306 18.72 12.67 6.33
N ILE A 307 17.58 11.98 6.51
CA ILE A 307 16.98 11.70 7.81
C ILE A 307 17.38 10.30 8.27
N LYS A 308 18.09 10.21 9.39
CA LYS A 308 18.47 8.91 9.95
C LYS A 308 17.29 8.25 10.66
N PRO A 309 16.96 6.99 10.33
CA PRO A 309 15.92 6.26 11.06
C PRO A 309 16.37 5.95 12.50
N THR A 310 15.44 6.02 13.46
CA THR A 310 15.72 5.70 14.88
C THR A 310 15.71 4.20 15.18
N GLN A 311 15.37 3.39 14.20
CA GLN A 311 15.33 1.93 14.27
C GLN A 311 15.72 1.33 12.92
N ALA A 312 16.19 0.08 12.91
CA ALA A 312 16.47 -0.63 11.66
C ALA A 312 15.17 -0.81 10.84
N LEU A 313 15.19 -0.35 9.60
CA LEU A 313 14.11 -0.52 8.65
C LEU A 313 14.46 -1.68 7.70
N PRO A 314 13.58 -2.68 7.54
CA PRO A 314 13.86 -3.87 6.74
C PRO A 314 13.73 -3.68 5.22
N GLY A 315 13.19 -2.54 4.77
CA GLY A 315 12.99 -2.24 3.35
C GLY A 315 14.28 -1.84 2.63
N ASN A 316 14.27 -1.98 1.31
CA ASN A 316 15.35 -1.56 0.42
C ASN A 316 15.25 -0.05 0.12
N ASN A 317 16.34 0.54 -0.39
CA ASN A 317 16.30 1.89 -0.96
C ASN A 317 15.95 1.80 -2.45
N LEU A 318 14.83 2.38 -2.86
CA LEU A 318 14.38 2.36 -4.25
C LEU A 318 15.26 3.20 -5.18
N GLN A 319 15.94 4.22 -4.68
CA GLN A 319 16.90 5.00 -5.48
C GLN A 319 18.13 4.14 -5.80
N SER A 320 18.72 3.47 -4.82
CA SER A 320 19.84 2.56 -5.05
C SER A 320 19.47 1.40 -5.99
N LEU A 321 18.21 0.93 -5.94
CA LEU A 321 17.70 -0.06 -6.90
C LEU A 321 17.58 0.54 -8.30
N ASP A 322 17.06 1.76 -8.44
CA ASP A 322 16.94 2.45 -9.73
C ASP A 322 18.31 2.70 -10.38
N GLN A 323 19.32 3.00 -9.57
CA GLN A 323 20.71 3.21 -9.99
C GLN A 323 21.48 1.89 -10.24
N GLY A 324 20.88 0.74 -9.92
CA GLY A 324 21.48 -0.57 -10.12
C GLY A 324 22.51 -0.97 -9.06
N GLU A 325 22.60 -0.23 -7.96
CA GLU A 325 23.52 -0.50 -6.84
C GLU A 325 23.10 -1.71 -6.02
N ILE A 326 21.81 -1.95 -5.94
CA ILE A 326 21.20 -3.11 -5.25
C ILE A 326 20.22 -3.82 -6.17
N ARG A 327 19.85 -5.04 -5.82
CA ARG A 327 18.75 -5.78 -6.44
C ARG A 327 17.47 -5.64 -5.61
N GLY A 328 16.32 -5.80 -6.25
CA GLY A 328 15.04 -5.93 -5.58
C GLY A 328 14.99 -7.13 -4.63
N HIS A 329 13.87 -7.29 -3.95
CA HIS A 329 13.70 -8.40 -3.01
C HIS A 329 13.80 -9.76 -3.72
N LYS A 330 14.57 -10.70 -3.14
CA LYS A 330 14.56 -12.10 -3.60
C LYS A 330 13.18 -12.73 -3.38
N TYR A 331 12.51 -12.36 -2.29
CA TYR A 331 11.19 -12.83 -1.92
C TYR A 331 10.29 -11.69 -1.49
N ILE A 332 9.05 -11.72 -1.92
CA ILE A 332 7.97 -10.93 -1.31
C ILE A 332 7.17 -11.85 -0.40
N HIS A 333 6.85 -11.37 0.78
CA HIS A 333 5.95 -12.07 1.66
C HIS A 333 4.74 -11.22 2.02
N THR A 334 3.61 -11.89 2.19
CA THR A 334 2.38 -11.27 2.66
C THR A 334 1.80 -12.10 3.79
N PHE A 335 1.19 -11.41 4.73
CA PHE A 335 0.38 -11.99 5.77
C PHE A 335 -0.98 -11.28 5.77
N THR A 336 -2.06 -12.02 5.91
CA THR A 336 -3.39 -11.43 6.07
C THR A 336 -4.26 -12.29 6.98
N THR A 337 -5.12 -11.64 7.74
CA THR A 337 -6.12 -12.31 8.60
C THR A 337 -7.54 -12.10 8.07
N GLY A 338 -7.69 -11.58 6.85
CA GLY A 338 -8.93 -10.95 6.40
C GLY A 338 -8.95 -9.50 6.91
N ALA A 339 -10.08 -9.02 7.40
CA ALA A 339 -10.20 -7.63 7.85
C ALA A 339 -10.55 -7.51 9.34
N ALA A 340 -11.29 -8.47 9.87
CA ALA A 340 -11.85 -8.50 11.20
C ALA A 340 -12.31 -9.92 11.56
N PRO A 341 -12.65 -10.22 12.80
CA PRO A 341 -13.07 -11.57 13.21
C PRO A 341 -14.21 -12.18 12.39
N ASN A 342 -15.20 -11.38 12.02
CA ASN A 342 -16.33 -11.83 11.19
C ASN A 342 -15.98 -12.03 9.70
N LEU A 343 -14.82 -11.53 9.26
CA LEU A 343 -14.29 -11.67 7.89
C LEU A 343 -12.96 -12.41 7.89
N GLN A 344 -12.72 -13.28 8.89
CA GLN A 344 -11.44 -13.92 9.06
C GLN A 344 -11.10 -14.85 7.89
N TYR A 345 -9.89 -14.67 7.39
CA TYR A 345 -9.25 -15.50 6.40
C TYR A 345 -7.73 -15.38 6.53
N LEU A 346 -7.14 -16.27 7.29
CA LEU A 346 -5.73 -16.22 7.64
C LEU A 346 -4.88 -16.90 6.56
N GLN A 347 -3.99 -16.13 5.97
CA GLN A 347 -3.05 -16.60 4.94
C GLN A 347 -1.64 -16.06 5.20
N PHE A 348 -0.66 -16.89 4.89
CA PHE A 348 0.72 -16.48 4.65
C PHE A 348 1.04 -16.71 3.18
N SER A 349 1.69 -15.77 2.54
CA SER A 349 2.25 -16.04 1.22
C SER A 349 3.72 -15.67 1.14
N PHE A 350 4.42 -16.42 0.31
CA PHE A 350 5.81 -16.22 0.00
C PHE A 350 6.02 -16.44 -1.49
N ARG A 351 6.58 -15.46 -2.19
CA ARG A 351 6.83 -15.56 -3.63
C ARG A 351 8.25 -15.18 -3.98
N ASP A 352 8.81 -15.86 -4.96
CA ASP A 352 9.99 -15.42 -5.71
C ASP A 352 9.59 -14.81 -7.07
N ASP A 353 10.50 -14.77 -8.02
CA ASP A 353 10.24 -14.22 -9.36
C ASP A 353 9.15 -14.97 -10.13
N HIS A 354 9.01 -16.28 -9.94
CA HIS A 354 8.21 -17.17 -10.79
C HIS A 354 7.08 -17.87 -10.03
N TYR A 355 7.32 -18.25 -8.77
CA TYR A 355 6.40 -19.05 -7.98
C TYR A 355 5.89 -18.32 -6.76
N LYS A 356 4.64 -18.58 -6.42
CA LYS A 356 4.03 -18.12 -5.16
C LYS A 356 3.41 -19.28 -4.42
N LEU A 357 3.78 -19.42 -3.15
CA LEU A 357 3.17 -20.31 -2.19
C LEU A 357 2.24 -19.51 -1.29
N ILE A 358 0.99 -19.96 -1.17
CA ILE A 358 0.05 -19.53 -0.15
C ILE A 358 -0.13 -20.66 0.85
N TYR A 359 0.07 -20.37 2.13
CA TYR A 359 -0.17 -21.28 3.24
C TYR A 359 -1.41 -20.84 4.01
N ASN A 360 -2.42 -21.70 4.03
CA ASN A 360 -3.67 -21.55 4.78
C ASN A 360 -3.61 -22.47 6.01
N PRO A 361 -3.20 -21.98 7.19
CA PRO A 361 -2.99 -22.82 8.37
C PRO A 361 -4.28 -23.43 8.92
N TYR A 362 -5.44 -22.90 8.51
CA TYR A 362 -6.75 -23.36 8.93
C TYR A 362 -7.65 -23.56 7.71
N ARG A 363 -8.06 -24.80 7.49
CA ARG A 363 -8.91 -25.22 6.36
C ARG A 363 -10.41 -25.11 6.68
N HIS A 364 -10.82 -24.04 7.32
CA HIS A 364 -12.23 -23.76 7.57
C HIS A 364 -12.81 -22.86 6.48
N LYS A 365 -14.15 -22.67 6.50
CA LYS A 365 -14.83 -21.77 5.58
C LYS A 365 -14.22 -20.38 5.61
N ASN A 366 -13.88 -19.85 4.44
CA ASN A 366 -13.42 -18.49 4.26
C ASN A 366 -14.58 -17.51 4.44
N PHE A 367 -14.63 -16.82 5.58
CA PHE A 367 -15.72 -15.90 5.89
C PHE A 367 -15.68 -14.62 5.05
N LEU A 368 -14.50 -14.18 4.64
CA LEU A 368 -14.34 -13.05 3.72
C LEU A 368 -14.97 -13.38 2.36
N ALA A 369 -14.66 -14.54 1.79
CA ALA A 369 -15.24 -15.01 0.54
C ALA A 369 -16.77 -15.12 0.64
N ALA A 370 -17.27 -15.76 1.70
CA ALA A 370 -18.69 -15.92 1.92
C ALA A 370 -19.43 -14.57 1.89
N SER A 371 -18.88 -13.51 2.51
CA SER A 371 -19.50 -12.20 2.52
C SER A 371 -19.55 -11.53 1.13
N ARG A 372 -18.57 -11.79 0.26
CA ARG A 372 -18.44 -11.14 -1.05
C ARG A 372 -19.17 -11.87 -2.17
N TYR A 373 -19.21 -13.20 -2.11
CA TYR A 373 -19.89 -14.00 -3.13
C TYR A 373 -21.40 -14.20 -2.85
N THR A 374 -21.85 -14.14 -1.61
CA THR A 374 -23.28 -14.28 -1.27
C THR A 374 -24.15 -13.23 -1.94
N ASN A 375 -23.64 -12.00 -2.06
CA ASN A 375 -24.35 -10.90 -2.69
C ASN A 375 -24.42 -11.01 -4.22
N SER A 376 -23.63 -11.87 -4.84
CA SER A 376 -23.50 -11.97 -6.29
C SER A 376 -24.07 -13.24 -6.89
N LYS A 377 -24.74 -14.11 -6.11
CA LYS A 377 -25.32 -15.41 -6.53
C LYS A 377 -24.34 -16.37 -7.23
N LEU A 378 -23.06 -16.31 -6.86
CA LEU A 378 -21.95 -16.97 -7.56
C LEU A 378 -21.51 -18.29 -6.88
N THR A 379 -22.32 -18.89 -6.02
CA THR A 379 -21.94 -20.01 -5.16
C THR A 379 -21.79 -21.36 -5.85
N GLU A 380 -22.19 -21.48 -7.12
CA GLU A 380 -22.17 -22.76 -7.84
C GLU A 380 -20.91 -23.01 -8.68
N ASP A 381 -20.10 -21.96 -8.94
CA ASP A 381 -18.87 -22.07 -9.69
C ASP A 381 -17.79 -22.85 -8.90
N GLN A 382 -17.09 -23.78 -9.56
CA GLN A 382 -16.04 -24.59 -8.93
C GLN A 382 -14.87 -23.74 -8.40
N HIS A 383 -14.55 -22.62 -9.07
CA HIS A 383 -13.51 -21.70 -8.62
C HIS A 383 -13.92 -20.95 -7.34
N VAL A 384 -15.19 -20.59 -7.22
CA VAL A 384 -15.75 -19.99 -6.00
C VAL A 384 -15.71 -20.97 -4.85
N LYS A 385 -16.03 -22.26 -5.10
CA LYS A 385 -15.94 -23.31 -4.07
C LYS A 385 -14.53 -23.49 -3.53
N SER A 386 -13.50 -23.47 -4.38
CA SER A 386 -12.11 -23.59 -3.94
C SER A 386 -11.68 -22.42 -3.06
N PHE A 387 -12.16 -21.21 -3.36
CA PHE A 387 -11.89 -20.03 -2.54
C PHE A 387 -12.69 -20.01 -1.23
N LEU A 388 -13.91 -20.56 -1.21
CA LEU A 388 -14.72 -20.71 0.02
C LEU A 388 -14.14 -21.74 1.00
N PHE A 389 -13.49 -22.79 0.48
CA PHE A 389 -12.93 -23.89 1.26
C PHE A 389 -11.47 -24.12 0.85
N PRO A 390 -10.54 -23.27 1.31
CA PRO A 390 -9.15 -23.32 0.89
C PRO A 390 -8.46 -24.61 1.33
N VAL A 391 -7.51 -25.07 0.52
CA VAL A 391 -6.57 -26.14 0.89
C VAL A 391 -5.40 -25.58 1.67
N GLU A 392 -4.64 -26.43 2.37
CA GLU A 392 -3.53 -26.00 3.21
C GLU A 392 -2.44 -25.24 2.44
N TYR A 393 -2.04 -25.77 1.29
CA TYR A 393 -1.03 -25.17 0.43
C TYR A 393 -1.57 -24.93 -0.97
N GLU A 394 -1.32 -23.73 -1.48
CA GLU A 394 -1.56 -23.38 -2.86
C GLU A 394 -0.24 -22.91 -3.46
N LEU A 395 0.24 -23.57 -4.53
CA LEU A 395 1.44 -23.17 -5.26
C LEU A 395 1.06 -22.80 -6.68
N PHE A 396 1.47 -21.60 -7.11
CA PHE A 396 1.20 -21.09 -8.44
C PHE A 396 2.49 -20.75 -9.17
N ASN A 397 2.53 -21.03 -10.48
CA ASN A 397 3.54 -20.51 -11.39
C ASN A 397 2.99 -19.24 -12.04
N LEU A 398 3.43 -18.08 -11.60
CA LEU A 398 2.87 -16.79 -11.98
C LEU A 398 3.16 -16.36 -13.43
N GLU A 399 4.15 -16.97 -14.10
CA GLU A 399 4.41 -16.73 -15.52
C GLU A 399 3.37 -17.42 -16.40
N LYS A 400 2.97 -18.64 -16.00
CA LYS A 400 2.03 -19.47 -16.78
C LYS A 400 0.58 -19.27 -16.35
N ASP A 401 0.38 -18.89 -15.11
CA ASP A 401 -0.92 -18.70 -14.45
C ASP A 401 -0.94 -17.42 -13.62
N PRO A 402 -0.95 -16.24 -14.26
CA PRO A 402 -0.92 -14.96 -13.56
C PRO A 402 -2.17 -14.69 -12.72
N TYR A 403 -3.23 -15.48 -12.92
CA TYR A 403 -4.50 -15.36 -12.18
C TYR A 403 -4.67 -16.39 -11.09
N GLU A 404 -3.67 -17.29 -10.90
CA GLU A 404 -3.63 -18.24 -9.78
C GLU A 404 -4.81 -19.22 -9.74
N TRP A 405 -5.11 -19.84 -10.88
CA TRP A 405 -6.19 -20.80 -11.01
C TRP A 405 -5.71 -22.27 -10.88
N THR A 406 -4.48 -22.56 -11.26
CA THR A 406 -3.91 -23.90 -11.30
C THR A 406 -3.01 -24.16 -10.10
N ASN A 407 -3.57 -24.76 -9.05
CA ASN A 407 -2.79 -25.11 -7.87
C ASN A 407 -1.87 -26.31 -8.12
N LEU A 408 -0.57 -26.09 -8.07
CA LEU A 408 0.49 -27.08 -8.30
C LEU A 408 0.93 -27.80 -7.01
N ALA A 409 0.34 -27.50 -5.85
CA ALA A 409 0.81 -28.01 -4.57
C ALA A 409 0.72 -29.55 -4.42
N LYS A 410 -0.11 -30.22 -5.19
CA LYS A 410 -0.21 -31.71 -5.21
C LYS A 410 0.77 -32.39 -6.17
N SER A 411 1.47 -31.63 -7.01
CA SER A 411 2.40 -32.16 -8.00
C SER A 411 3.71 -32.55 -7.33
N GLU A 412 4.13 -33.80 -7.47
CA GLU A 412 5.41 -34.32 -6.95
C GLU A 412 6.61 -33.50 -7.47
N LYS A 413 6.58 -33.12 -8.75
CA LYS A 413 7.59 -32.30 -9.39
C LYS A 413 7.83 -30.97 -8.65
N HIS A 414 6.81 -30.41 -8.01
CA HIS A 414 6.86 -29.10 -7.36
C HIS A 414 7.09 -29.18 -5.85
N GLN A 415 7.17 -30.36 -5.24
CA GLN A 415 7.44 -30.51 -3.80
C GLN A 415 8.76 -29.87 -3.34
N PRO A 416 9.87 -29.94 -4.10
CA PRO A 416 11.10 -29.24 -3.73
C PRO A 416 10.91 -27.72 -3.64
N LYS A 417 10.12 -27.10 -4.55
CA LYS A 417 9.83 -25.66 -4.54
C LYS A 417 8.99 -25.26 -3.32
N ILE A 418 8.02 -26.08 -2.94
CA ILE A 418 7.23 -25.82 -1.71
C ILE A 418 8.14 -25.84 -0.49
N LYS A 419 9.03 -26.83 -0.36
CA LYS A 419 9.99 -26.95 0.75
C LYS A 419 10.91 -25.72 0.81
N GLU A 420 11.43 -25.26 -0.35
CA GLU A 420 12.26 -24.05 -0.47
C GLU A 420 11.53 -22.82 0.05
N LEU A 421 10.31 -22.55 -0.44
CA LEU A 421 9.54 -21.37 -0.08
C LEU A 421 9.09 -21.41 1.39
N LEU A 422 8.75 -22.59 1.94
CA LEU A 422 8.45 -22.74 3.37
C LEU A 422 9.68 -22.49 4.26
N ALA A 423 10.86 -22.95 3.85
CA ALA A 423 12.11 -22.70 4.57
C ALA A 423 12.41 -21.19 4.58
N ALA A 424 12.35 -20.54 3.41
CA ALA A 424 12.55 -19.10 3.29
C ALA A 424 11.54 -18.29 4.12
N MET A 425 10.27 -18.72 4.17
CA MET A 425 9.24 -18.10 5.00
C MET A 425 9.60 -18.21 6.50
N ARG A 426 10.04 -19.38 6.97
CA ARG A 426 10.45 -19.57 8.36
C ARG A 426 11.66 -18.71 8.74
N ASP A 427 12.67 -18.63 7.87
CA ASP A 427 13.86 -17.81 8.10
C ASP A 427 13.49 -16.31 8.14
N PHE A 428 12.60 -15.89 7.26
CA PHE A 428 12.05 -14.54 7.34
C PHE A 428 11.30 -14.28 8.66
N GLN A 429 10.44 -15.20 9.11
CA GLN A 429 9.73 -15.08 10.39
C GLN A 429 10.69 -14.96 11.57
N LYS A 430 11.78 -15.74 11.59
CA LYS A 430 12.86 -15.62 12.61
C LYS A 430 13.49 -14.23 12.57
N LYS A 431 13.87 -13.76 11.36
CA LYS A 431 14.52 -12.45 11.17
C LYS A 431 13.71 -11.28 11.72
N ILE A 432 12.37 -11.31 11.53
CA ILE A 432 11.49 -10.23 11.99
C ILE A 432 10.91 -10.45 13.40
N LYS A 433 11.37 -11.49 14.12
CA LYS A 433 10.84 -11.89 15.43
C LYS A 433 9.32 -12.09 15.43
N ASP A 434 8.79 -12.77 14.38
CA ASP A 434 7.37 -13.03 14.20
C ASP A 434 6.84 -13.98 15.31
N PRO A 435 5.88 -13.55 16.16
CA PRO A 435 5.32 -14.45 17.17
C PRO A 435 4.62 -15.68 16.57
N PHE A 436 4.14 -15.58 15.32
CA PHE A 436 3.46 -16.68 14.63
C PHE A 436 4.40 -17.71 13.97
N LEU A 437 5.71 -17.56 14.14
CA LEU A 437 6.67 -18.65 13.90
C LEU A 437 6.32 -19.90 14.74
N HIS A 438 5.78 -19.70 15.93
CA HIS A 438 5.33 -20.76 16.82
C HIS A 438 3.84 -21.05 16.62
N ARG A 439 3.53 -22.26 16.21
CA ARG A 439 2.14 -22.70 15.93
C ARG A 439 1.19 -22.44 17.11
N GLN A 440 1.63 -22.64 18.33
CA GLN A 440 0.84 -22.36 19.53
C GLN A 440 0.32 -20.92 19.61
N ASN A 441 1.16 -19.93 19.26
CA ASN A 441 0.76 -18.53 19.23
C ASN A 441 -0.30 -18.24 18.15
N LEU A 442 -0.14 -18.90 17.00
CA LEU A 442 -1.10 -18.80 15.92
C LEU A 442 -2.46 -19.41 16.31
N ASP A 443 -2.46 -20.54 17.02
CA ASP A 443 -3.67 -21.21 17.52
C ASP A 443 -4.37 -20.32 18.58
N LEU A 444 -3.62 -19.67 19.48
CA LEU A 444 -4.16 -18.70 20.43
C LEU A 444 -4.82 -17.52 19.72
N PHE A 445 -4.16 -16.96 18.72
CA PHE A 445 -4.72 -15.89 17.90
C PHE A 445 -5.99 -16.32 17.18
N GLN A 446 -5.98 -17.50 16.54
CA GLN A 446 -7.13 -18.05 15.85
C GLN A 446 -8.33 -18.25 16.79
N ALA A 447 -8.10 -18.82 17.96
CA ALA A 447 -9.15 -19.03 18.98
C ALA A 447 -9.73 -17.70 19.47
N GLU A 448 -8.88 -16.69 19.68
CA GLU A 448 -9.29 -15.34 20.04
C GLU A 448 -10.20 -14.74 18.97
N GLN A 449 -9.80 -14.79 17.69
CA GLN A 449 -10.59 -14.23 16.59
C GLN A 449 -11.93 -14.95 16.44
N MET A 450 -11.94 -16.28 16.51
CA MET A 450 -13.18 -17.09 16.40
C MET A 450 -14.16 -16.77 17.52
N ARG A 451 -13.69 -16.58 18.77
CA ARG A 451 -14.52 -16.17 19.93
C ARG A 451 -15.19 -14.81 19.71
N HIS A 452 -14.46 -13.86 19.07
CA HIS A 452 -14.96 -12.50 18.90
C HIS A 452 -15.78 -12.27 17.62
N ARG A 453 -16.06 -13.31 16.84
CA ARG A 453 -16.91 -13.18 15.65
C ARG A 453 -18.33 -12.72 15.94
N THR A 454 -18.88 -13.12 17.08
CA THR A 454 -20.27 -12.84 17.50
C THR A 454 -20.37 -11.83 18.64
N ILE A 455 -19.24 -11.43 19.23
CA ILE A 455 -19.21 -10.51 20.38
C ILE A 455 -19.04 -9.07 19.91
N ASN A 456 -19.81 -8.15 20.48
CA ASN A 456 -19.70 -6.73 20.18
C ASN A 456 -18.56 -6.04 20.95
N TYR A 457 -17.31 -6.43 20.69
CA TYR A 457 -16.12 -5.85 21.31
C TYR A 457 -15.87 -4.39 20.91
N ARG A 458 -16.38 -3.94 19.74
CA ARG A 458 -16.16 -2.59 19.23
C ARG A 458 -16.71 -1.49 20.14
N LYS A 459 -17.83 -1.75 20.81
CA LYS A 459 -18.48 -0.84 21.75
C LYS A 459 -17.93 -0.94 23.16
N LYS A 460 -17.02 -1.88 23.44
CA LYS A 460 -16.45 -2.08 24.76
C LYS A 460 -15.31 -1.07 25.01
N ASP A 461 -15.49 -0.18 25.98
CA ASP A 461 -14.47 0.78 26.36
C ASP A 461 -13.23 0.08 26.91
N GLY A 462 -12.04 0.64 26.60
CA GLY A 462 -10.77 0.06 27.01
C GLY A 462 -10.44 -1.31 26.42
N PHE A 463 -11.22 -1.81 25.44
CA PHE A 463 -10.94 -3.10 24.82
C PHE A 463 -9.59 -3.07 24.11
N ARG A 464 -8.73 -4.02 24.45
CA ARG A 464 -7.44 -4.29 23.83
C ARG A 464 -7.39 -5.78 23.43
N TRP A 465 -6.85 -6.04 22.26
CA TRP A 465 -6.69 -7.40 21.78
C TRP A 465 -5.62 -8.16 22.58
N PRO A 466 -5.92 -9.34 23.17
CA PRO A 466 -4.95 -10.15 23.93
C PRO A 466 -3.71 -10.58 23.12
N HIS A 467 -3.87 -10.83 21.82
CA HIS A 467 -2.73 -11.22 20.96
C HIS A 467 -1.59 -10.18 20.94
N LEU A 468 -1.83 -8.93 21.29
CA LEU A 468 -0.76 -7.91 21.37
C LEU A 468 0.32 -8.28 22.39
N ASP A 469 0.01 -9.10 23.40
CA ASP A 469 0.99 -9.59 24.35
C ASP A 469 1.95 -10.61 23.74
N LEU A 470 1.54 -11.33 22.70
CA LEU A 470 2.44 -12.22 21.92
C LEU A 470 3.52 -11.40 21.23
N PHE A 471 3.15 -10.25 20.64
CA PHE A 471 4.11 -9.35 19.99
C PHE A 471 5.06 -8.69 20.99
N LYS A 472 4.54 -8.30 22.15
CA LYS A 472 5.36 -7.75 23.23
C LYS A 472 6.42 -8.75 23.69
N LYS A 473 6.02 -10.01 23.97
CA LYS A 473 6.94 -11.08 24.38
C LYS A 473 8.00 -11.41 23.32
N ALA A 474 7.62 -11.47 22.04
CA ALA A 474 8.56 -11.76 20.94
C ALA A 474 9.62 -10.67 20.73
N ASN A 475 9.42 -9.46 21.25
CA ASN A 475 10.30 -8.31 21.12
C ASN A 475 11.07 -7.95 22.40
N GLN A 476 10.86 -8.71 23.49
CA GLN A 476 11.71 -8.71 24.67
C GLN A 476 12.91 -9.61 24.43
#